data_6081f431f31656abdb9a511266ef7d0b
#
_entry.id   6081f431f31656abdb9a511266ef7d0b
#
_cell.length_a   1.000
_cell.length_b   1.000
_cell.length_c   1.000
_cell.angle_alpha   90.00
_cell.angle_beta   90.00
_cell.angle_gamma   90.00
#
_symmetry.space_group_name_H-M   'P 1'
#
loop_
_entity.id
_entity.type
_entity.pdbx_description
1 polymer ?
#
loop_
_entity_poly.entity_id
_entity_poly.type
_entity_poly.pdbx_seq_one_letter_code
_entity_poly.pdbx_strand_id
1 'polypeptide(L)'
;MTDTSHSRTLAETLEAMAALTPAQHALLERISQHAAPVTVAELAQEAGLHVSSVRETLEGLFGVGLVEKRQLPSSGRGRPALGYSTTI
;
A
#
# COMPACT_ATOMS: atom_id res chain seq x y z
N MET A 1 -2.50 -28.90 7.32
CA MET A 1 -1.74 -28.12 6.35
C MET A 1 -2.40 -26.78 6.11
N THR A 2 -1.67 -25.76 6.27
CA THR A 2 -2.21 -24.43 6.14
C THR A 2 -2.24 -24.01 4.67
N ASP A 3 -3.33 -23.42 4.29
CA ASP A 3 -3.42 -22.85 2.95
C ASP A 3 -2.54 -21.61 2.88
N THR A 4 -1.61 -21.59 1.95
CA THR A 4 -0.67 -20.50 1.82
C THR A 4 -0.95 -19.66 0.59
N SER A 5 -2.08 -19.86 -0.05
CA SER A 5 -2.37 -19.15 -1.29
C SER A 5 -2.52 -17.65 -1.07
N HIS A 6 -2.90 -17.22 0.13
CA HIS A 6 -3.11 -15.81 0.42
C HIS A 6 -2.10 -15.25 1.40
N SER A 7 -1.19 -16.06 1.87
CA SER A 7 -0.21 -15.59 2.82
C SER A 7 1.17 -15.98 2.34
N ARG A 8 2.12 -15.19 2.71
CA ARG A 8 3.49 -15.49 2.38
C ARG A 8 4.25 -15.79 3.65
N THR A 9 5.28 -16.58 3.52
CA THR A 9 6.13 -16.88 4.66
C THR A 9 6.88 -15.63 5.08
N LEU A 10 7.41 -15.65 6.29
CA LEU A 10 8.21 -14.56 6.77
C LEU A 10 9.43 -14.33 5.86
N ALA A 11 10.05 -15.41 5.40
CA ALA A 11 11.20 -15.30 4.52
C ALA A 11 10.83 -14.60 3.22
N GLU A 12 9.68 -14.96 2.66
CA GLU A 12 9.22 -14.33 1.42
C GLU A 12 8.92 -12.86 1.62
N THR A 13 8.34 -12.51 2.76
CA THR A 13 8.04 -11.11 3.07
C THR A 13 9.33 -10.31 3.21
N LEU A 14 10.29 -10.84 3.94
CA LEU A 14 11.57 -10.16 4.12
C LEU A 14 12.28 -9.98 2.79
N GLU A 15 12.21 -10.99 1.94
CA GLU A 15 12.83 -10.94 0.63
C GLU A 15 12.19 -9.85 -0.23
N ALA A 16 10.86 -9.79 -0.21
CA ALA A 16 10.15 -8.77 -0.96
C ALA A 16 10.49 -7.37 -0.46
N MET A 17 10.58 -7.22 0.86
CA MET A 17 10.92 -5.91 1.43
C MET A 17 12.34 -5.50 1.09
N ALA A 18 13.26 -6.46 1.04
CA ALA A 18 14.64 -6.16 0.71
C ALA A 18 14.81 -5.72 -0.74
N ALA A 19 13.89 -6.11 -1.60
CA ALA A 19 13.93 -5.74 -3.01
C ALA A 19 13.28 -4.40 -3.30
N LEU A 20 12.71 -3.75 -2.30
CA LEU A 20 12.02 -2.48 -2.52
C LEU A 20 13.01 -1.35 -2.79
N THR A 21 12.57 -0.42 -3.64
CA THR A 21 13.31 0.82 -3.82
C THR A 21 13.16 1.67 -2.55
N PRO A 22 14.06 2.64 -2.35
CA PRO A 22 13.90 3.53 -1.19
C PRO A 22 12.54 4.23 -1.15
N ALA A 23 12.02 4.62 -2.31
CA ALA A 23 10.72 5.26 -2.37
C ALA A 23 9.60 4.32 -1.93
N GLN A 24 9.65 3.07 -2.40
CA GLN A 24 8.67 2.08 -2.01
C GLN A 24 8.75 1.78 -0.52
N HIS A 25 9.95 1.66 -0.01
CA HIS A 25 10.15 1.36 1.40
C HIS A 25 9.61 2.49 2.28
N ALA A 26 9.91 3.72 1.91
CA ALA A 26 9.45 4.87 2.68
C ALA A 26 7.92 4.97 2.67
N LEU A 27 7.32 4.70 1.53
CA LEU A 27 5.87 4.78 1.43
C LEU A 27 5.20 3.66 2.19
N LEU A 28 5.75 2.46 2.12
CA LEU A 28 5.23 1.33 2.87
C LEU A 28 5.26 1.61 4.37
N GLU A 29 6.36 2.17 4.84
CA GLU A 29 6.49 2.51 6.25
C GLU A 29 5.45 3.56 6.65
N ARG A 30 5.23 4.53 5.79
CA ARG A 30 4.25 5.58 6.07
C ARG A 30 2.84 5.00 6.14
N ILE A 31 2.51 4.08 5.24
CA ILE A 31 1.20 3.43 5.27
C ILE A 31 1.02 2.63 6.55
N SER A 32 2.06 1.97 7.00
CA SER A 32 1.97 1.14 8.20
C SER A 32 1.72 1.95 9.45
N GLN A 33 1.96 3.24 9.42
CA GLN A 33 1.71 4.11 10.56
C GLN A 33 0.25 4.55 10.67
N HIS A 34 -0.54 4.26 9.65
CA HIS A 34 -1.96 4.60 9.66
C HIS A 34 -2.77 3.42 10.18
N ALA A 35 -3.73 3.70 11.06
CA ALA A 35 -4.58 2.65 11.60
C ALA A 35 -5.64 2.21 10.61
N ALA A 36 -5.94 3.02 9.62
CA ALA A 36 -6.97 2.75 8.63
C ALA A 36 -6.38 2.89 7.23
N PRO A 37 -7.05 2.36 6.21
CA PRO A 37 -6.56 2.53 4.85
C PRO A 37 -6.41 3.99 4.50
N VAL A 38 -5.39 4.32 3.74
CA VAL A 38 -5.04 5.69 3.39
C VAL A 38 -5.10 5.84 1.88
N THR A 39 -5.57 7.00 1.42
CA THR A 39 -5.72 7.25 -0.01
C THR A 39 -4.43 7.77 -0.62
N VAL A 40 -4.37 7.70 -1.96
CA VAL A 40 -3.24 8.25 -2.69
C VAL A 40 -3.08 9.74 -2.38
N ALA A 41 -4.19 10.47 -2.35
CA ALA A 41 -4.14 11.91 -2.11
C ALA A 41 -3.56 12.22 -0.74
N GLU A 42 -3.98 11.46 0.27
CA GLU A 42 -3.47 11.66 1.62
C GLU A 42 -1.97 11.39 1.70
N LEU A 43 -1.54 10.30 1.07
CA LEU A 43 -0.13 9.96 1.07
C LEU A 43 0.70 10.99 0.33
N ALA A 44 0.19 11.47 -0.79
CA ALA A 44 0.91 12.47 -1.57
C ALA A 44 1.08 13.75 -0.76
N GLN A 45 0.05 14.15 -0.05
CA GLN A 45 0.10 15.34 0.76
C GLN A 45 1.08 15.19 1.92
N GLU A 46 1.02 14.05 2.60
CA GLU A 46 1.91 13.80 3.74
C GLU A 46 3.37 13.74 3.32
N ALA A 47 3.62 13.10 2.19
CA ALA A 47 4.99 12.91 1.74
C ALA A 47 5.53 14.06 0.92
N GLY A 48 4.67 15.02 0.55
CA GLY A 48 5.09 16.11 -0.30
C GLY A 48 5.41 15.66 -1.71
N LEU A 49 4.71 14.65 -2.19
CA LEU A 49 4.97 14.08 -3.50
C LEU A 49 3.78 14.29 -4.43
N HIS A 50 4.04 14.10 -5.70
CA HIS A 50 2.99 14.18 -6.70
C HIS A 50 2.09 12.95 -6.62
N VAL A 51 0.81 13.14 -6.88
CA VAL A 51 -0.14 12.03 -6.84
C VAL A 51 0.27 10.91 -7.79
N SER A 52 0.74 11.26 -8.99
CA SER A 52 1.13 10.24 -9.95
C SER A 52 2.33 9.43 -9.47
N SER A 53 3.27 10.07 -8.78
CA SER A 53 4.43 9.36 -8.25
C SER A 53 4.01 8.40 -7.14
N VAL A 54 3.10 8.84 -6.28
CA VAL A 54 2.59 7.98 -5.20
C VAL A 54 1.85 6.79 -5.79
N ARG A 55 1.00 7.04 -6.79
CA ARG A 55 0.23 5.96 -7.40
C ARG A 55 1.16 4.92 -8.02
N GLU A 56 2.19 5.37 -8.71
CA GLU A 56 3.13 4.45 -9.34
C GLU A 56 3.84 3.60 -8.29
N THR A 57 4.27 4.24 -7.20
CA THR A 57 4.94 3.52 -6.13
C THR A 57 4.00 2.52 -5.46
N LEU A 58 2.75 2.92 -5.26
CA LEU A 58 1.75 2.02 -4.66
C LEU A 58 1.45 0.83 -5.56
N GLU A 59 1.38 1.04 -6.87
CA GLU A 59 1.15 -0.08 -7.78
C GLU A 59 2.29 -1.07 -7.72
N GLY A 60 3.50 -0.59 -7.57
CA GLY A 60 4.64 -1.48 -7.38
C GLY A 60 4.52 -2.28 -6.09
N LEU A 61 4.14 -1.64 -5.00
CA LEU A 61 3.96 -2.33 -3.73
C LEU A 61 2.81 -3.33 -3.81
N PHE A 62 1.74 -2.96 -4.48
CA PHE A 62 0.60 -3.86 -4.67
C PHE A 62 1.01 -5.07 -5.50
N GLY A 63 1.83 -4.85 -6.51
CA GLY A 63 2.28 -5.92 -7.38
C GLY A 63 3.11 -6.98 -6.66
N VAL A 64 3.84 -6.59 -5.62
CA VAL A 64 4.61 -7.56 -4.84
C VAL A 64 3.85 -8.02 -3.60
N GLY A 65 2.60 -7.58 -3.43
CA GLY A 65 1.75 -8.09 -2.38
C GLY A 65 1.99 -7.52 -0.99
N LEU A 66 2.64 -6.36 -0.91
CA LEU A 66 2.93 -5.75 0.39
C LEU A 66 1.86 -4.75 0.84
N VAL A 67 1.01 -4.31 -0.07
CA VAL A 67 -0.15 -3.51 0.28
C VAL A 67 -1.37 -4.09 -0.40
N GLU A 68 -2.53 -3.80 0.17
CA GLU A 68 -3.79 -4.20 -0.41
C GLU A 68 -4.62 -2.96 -0.66
N LYS A 69 -5.53 -3.07 -1.62
CA LYS A 69 -6.46 -2.01 -1.97
C LYS A 69 -7.80 -2.31 -1.35
N ARG A 70 -8.44 -1.28 -0.84
CA ARG A 70 -9.77 -1.42 -0.29
C ARG A 70 -10.61 -0.25 -0.75
N GLN A 71 -11.82 -0.56 -1.20
CA GLN A 71 -12.74 0.48 -1.60
C GLN A 71 -13.31 1.13 -0.34
N LEU A 72 -13.18 2.44 -0.25
CA LEU A 72 -13.67 3.16 0.92
C LEU A 72 -15.09 3.62 0.69
N PRO A 73 -15.85 3.82 1.76
CA PRO A 73 -17.22 4.31 1.63
C PRO A 73 -17.22 5.66 0.93
N SER A 74 -18.18 5.83 0.03
CA SER A 74 -18.36 7.09 -0.67
C SER A 74 -19.19 8.01 0.22
N SER A 75 -18.75 9.25 0.35
CA SER A 75 -19.46 10.20 1.20
C SER A 75 -20.46 11.01 0.40
N GLY A 76 -20.77 10.59 -0.79
CA GLY A 76 -21.72 11.32 -1.60
C GLY A 76 -21.64 10.82 -3.00
N ARG A 77 -21.69 11.74 -3.94
CA ARG A 77 -21.62 11.35 -5.33
C ARG A 77 -20.18 11.23 -5.76
N GLY A 78 -20.00 10.63 -6.90
CA GLY A 78 -18.69 10.45 -7.44
C GLY A 78 -18.20 9.03 -7.23
N ARG A 79 -16.97 8.80 -7.60
CA ARG A 79 -16.39 7.48 -7.50
C ARG A 79 -15.96 7.18 -6.09
N PRO A 80 -16.11 5.94 -5.65
CA PRO A 80 -15.55 5.56 -4.36
C PRO A 80 -14.04 5.73 -4.37
N ALA A 81 -13.51 6.15 -3.26
CA ALA A 81 -12.08 6.29 -3.10
C ALA A 81 -11.47 4.93 -2.81
N LEU A 82 -10.23 4.76 -3.21
CA LEU A 82 -9.46 3.56 -2.87
C LEU A 82 -8.51 3.88 -1.73
N GLY A 83 -8.48 3.02 -0.75
CA GLY A 83 -7.55 3.11 0.35
C GLY A 83 -6.54 1.99 0.28
N TYR A 84 -5.36 2.26 0.79
CA TYR A 84 -4.27 1.29 0.79
C TYR A 84 -3.85 1.00 2.21
N SER A 85 -3.60 -0.27 2.49
CA SER A 85 -3.09 -0.67 3.81
C SER A 85 -2.06 -1.76 3.59
N THR A 86 -1.21 -1.94 4.60
CA THR A 86 -0.17 -2.97 4.50
C THR A 86 -0.78 -4.34 4.72
N THR A 87 -0.17 -5.33 4.11
CA THR A 87 -0.58 -6.73 4.29
C THR A 87 0.23 -7.43 5.37
N ILE A 88 1.19 -6.72 5.92
CA ILE A 88 2.09 -7.28 6.93
C ILE A 88 1.53 -7.06 8.32
#